data_f84975dbdd0b766e2bf314b55defd61e
#
_entry.id   f84975dbdd0b766e2bf314b55defd61e
#
_cell.length_a   1.000
_cell.length_b   1.000
_cell.length_c   1.000
_cell.angle_alpha   90.00
_cell.angle_beta   90.00
_cell.angle_gamma   90.00
#
_symmetry.space_group_name_H-M   'P 1'
#
loop_
_entity.id
_entity.type
_entity.pdbx_description
1 polymer ?
#
loop_
_entity_poly.entity_id
_entity_poly.type
_entity_poly.pdbx_seq_one_letter_code
_entity_poly.pdbx_strand_id
1 'polypeptide(L)'
;MDLTLYHAEISQVLQIIHHLFNIEGAVFDDSAVLVTGSKGYLERKGTAVHKPSIMEVIENDEVIVLRPGEMRSCIGCRFSGNCPATLELLKRIVIDGTPVGVLSFSAFSERAHDRIAEQMDYFERIMVDFSDLLATLIKNAHAGDASVFEKQFAALTSLVSEGLLLVNARGEITASNAPALAMLSGSCLTSIHDFLPPELSAEVLSPQPVQNRSVSLRSDCELTITSVPILGADGSSEGAALRLSAKSGPILPPTRHVDASRMRGSGTQMASVRRRMNKILNSPSSVYISGETGTGKGLLARAIHYESNRRDKPFVIISCANIPETLFESELFGYEGGAFTGALKSGKQGKMELAEGGTLFLDEISEMPMSMQAKLLTVLQDRQFERVGGTRPIPLNTRIISASNADIRQRIAEGRFRADLFYRLNVIDMEMCPLRERLEDLPELLDAFLQKFNHQLGAAVEGFSDEVLALFRRYSWPGNVRQLENIVEYCVNMAEGSIVQPDDLPPSFLRELEQQPLPALKEAEGSVIRDLLNQYGWDSAGKARAAQALGISVRTLYRKMEQAHLSEK
;
A
#
# COMPACT_ATOMS: atom_id res chain seq x y z
N MET A 1 -33.62 11.52 10.05
CA MET A 1 -33.07 12.82 9.61
C MET A 1 -33.47 13.04 8.17
N ASP A 2 -34.03 14.20 7.80
CA ASP A 2 -34.47 14.42 6.41
C ASP A 2 -33.30 14.89 5.54
N LEU A 3 -32.73 13.98 4.76
CA LEU A 3 -31.61 14.27 3.85
C LEU A 3 -31.99 15.16 2.68
N THR A 4 -33.27 15.35 2.39
CA THR A 4 -33.72 16.21 1.26
C THR A 4 -33.40 17.67 1.50
N LEU A 5 -33.25 18.08 2.77
CA LEU A 5 -32.82 19.44 3.15
C LEU A 5 -31.38 19.76 2.70
N TYR A 6 -30.55 18.75 2.44
CA TYR A 6 -29.13 18.87 2.04
C TYR A 6 -28.90 18.47 0.58
N HIS A 7 -29.97 18.50 -0.22
CA HIS A 7 -29.93 18.09 -1.62
C HIS A 7 -28.84 18.81 -2.44
N ALA A 8 -28.64 20.10 -2.21
CA ALA A 8 -27.69 20.92 -2.95
C ALA A 8 -26.24 20.49 -2.65
N GLU A 9 -25.90 20.35 -1.37
CA GLU A 9 -24.58 19.94 -0.88
C GLU A 9 -24.25 18.51 -1.32
N ILE A 10 -25.19 17.60 -1.17
CA ILE A 10 -25.03 16.22 -1.61
C ILE A 10 -24.83 16.14 -3.13
N SER A 11 -25.59 16.93 -3.91
CA SER A 11 -25.46 17.00 -5.37
C SER A 11 -24.07 17.51 -5.79
N GLN A 12 -23.51 18.51 -5.11
CA GLN A 12 -22.16 19.00 -5.36
C GLN A 12 -21.11 17.91 -5.12
N VAL A 13 -21.21 17.18 -4.01
CA VAL A 13 -20.29 16.07 -3.70
C VAL A 13 -20.38 14.99 -4.77
N LEU A 14 -21.57 14.59 -5.19
CA LEU A 14 -21.74 13.59 -6.24
C LEU A 14 -21.21 14.06 -7.62
N GLN A 15 -21.31 15.34 -7.93
CA GLN A 15 -20.69 15.91 -9.14
C GLN A 15 -19.17 15.87 -9.06
N ILE A 16 -18.57 16.20 -7.94
CA ILE A 16 -17.13 16.09 -7.69
C ILE A 16 -16.69 14.63 -7.86
N ILE A 17 -17.37 13.66 -7.25
CA ILE A 17 -17.10 12.24 -7.41
C ILE A 17 -17.15 11.83 -8.89
N HIS A 18 -18.22 12.19 -9.59
CA HIS A 18 -18.38 11.86 -11.00
C HIS A 18 -17.23 12.38 -11.86
N HIS A 19 -16.86 13.65 -11.71
CA HIS A 19 -15.85 14.28 -12.56
C HIS A 19 -14.41 13.88 -12.19
N LEU A 20 -14.12 13.71 -10.89
CA LEU A 20 -12.77 13.35 -10.45
C LEU A 20 -12.47 11.86 -10.65
N PHE A 21 -13.45 11.00 -10.38
CA PHE A 21 -13.25 9.55 -10.40
C PHE A 21 -13.95 8.87 -11.58
N ASN A 22 -14.74 9.63 -12.36
CA ASN A 22 -15.56 9.11 -13.47
C ASN A 22 -16.47 7.95 -13.05
N ILE A 23 -17.16 8.13 -11.91
CA ILE A 23 -18.11 7.19 -11.30
C ILE A 23 -19.46 7.89 -11.21
N GLU A 24 -20.53 7.13 -11.46
CA GLU A 24 -21.88 7.60 -11.23
C GLU A 24 -22.27 7.33 -9.78
N GLY A 25 -22.75 8.34 -9.08
CA GLY A 25 -23.13 8.26 -7.68
C GLY A 25 -24.60 8.60 -7.44
N ALA A 26 -25.16 8.04 -6.37
CA ALA A 26 -26.50 8.39 -5.86
C ALA A 26 -26.53 8.30 -4.34
N VAL A 27 -27.40 9.08 -3.70
CA VAL A 27 -27.65 9.03 -2.25
C VAL A 27 -29.13 8.75 -2.01
N PHE A 28 -29.39 7.81 -1.12
CA PHE A 28 -30.71 7.38 -0.67
C PHE A 28 -30.87 7.70 0.82
N ASP A 29 -32.07 7.98 1.25
CA ASP A 29 -32.40 8.14 2.68
C ASP A 29 -32.57 6.77 3.38
N ASP A 30 -32.83 6.81 4.69
CA ASP A 30 -33.05 5.64 5.54
C ASP A 30 -34.34 4.86 5.20
N SER A 31 -35.22 5.43 4.38
CA SER A 31 -36.44 4.80 3.87
C SER A 31 -36.25 4.23 2.46
N ALA A 32 -35.02 4.27 1.93
CA ALA A 32 -34.64 3.91 0.57
C ALA A 32 -35.32 4.77 -0.51
N VAL A 33 -35.53 6.06 -0.24
CA VAL A 33 -35.95 7.03 -1.25
C VAL A 33 -34.72 7.73 -1.80
N LEU A 34 -34.68 7.94 -3.13
CA LEU A 34 -33.57 8.65 -3.78
C LEU A 34 -33.61 10.12 -3.37
N VAL A 35 -32.56 10.59 -2.70
CA VAL A 35 -32.36 12.01 -2.37
C VAL A 35 -31.86 12.76 -3.59
N THR A 36 -30.76 12.29 -4.18
CA THR A 36 -30.18 12.84 -5.41
C THR A 36 -29.23 11.84 -6.07
N GLY A 37 -28.87 12.09 -7.34
CA GLY A 37 -27.91 11.27 -8.08
C GLY A 37 -27.22 12.08 -9.16
N SER A 38 -26.04 11.61 -9.59
CA SER A 38 -25.32 12.16 -10.71
C SER A 38 -26.17 12.07 -12.01
N LYS A 39 -25.87 12.94 -12.97
CA LYS A 39 -26.64 13.00 -14.24
C LYS A 39 -26.69 11.64 -14.94
N GLY A 40 -25.58 10.96 -15.06
CA GLY A 40 -25.50 9.65 -15.71
C GLY A 40 -26.25 8.54 -14.95
N TYR A 41 -26.32 8.63 -13.63
CA TYR A 41 -27.15 7.75 -12.82
C TYR A 41 -28.65 7.96 -13.12
N LEU A 42 -29.09 9.23 -13.07
CA LEU A 42 -30.49 9.60 -13.31
C LEU A 42 -30.98 9.26 -14.73
N GLU A 43 -30.12 9.45 -15.74
CA GLU A 43 -30.43 9.10 -17.14
C GLU A 43 -30.65 7.60 -17.34
N ARG A 44 -29.96 6.74 -16.58
CA ARG A 44 -29.98 5.27 -16.76
C ARG A 44 -30.91 4.53 -15.82
N LYS A 45 -30.96 4.94 -14.57
CA LYS A 45 -31.85 4.33 -13.55
C LYS A 45 -33.08 5.18 -13.23
N GLY A 46 -33.06 6.48 -13.56
CA GLY A 46 -34.10 7.43 -13.19
C GLY A 46 -34.20 7.56 -11.66
N THR A 47 -35.41 7.80 -11.18
CA THR A 47 -35.75 7.83 -9.75
C THR A 47 -36.10 6.47 -9.17
N ALA A 48 -35.97 5.40 -9.95
CA ALA A 48 -36.30 4.05 -9.50
C ALA A 48 -35.23 3.51 -8.54
N VAL A 49 -35.68 3.07 -7.38
CA VAL A 49 -34.80 2.61 -6.30
C VAL A 49 -34.88 1.09 -6.17
N HIS A 50 -33.74 0.46 -5.96
CA HIS A 50 -33.64 -0.93 -5.58
C HIS A 50 -33.75 -1.08 -4.04
N LYS A 51 -34.96 -0.89 -3.53
CA LYS A 51 -35.24 -0.85 -2.09
C LYS A 51 -34.62 -2.00 -1.27
N PRO A 52 -34.68 -3.29 -1.71
CA PRO A 52 -34.12 -4.38 -0.93
C PRO A 52 -32.62 -4.27 -0.66
N SER A 53 -31.81 -3.91 -1.66
CA SER A 53 -30.35 -3.75 -1.44
C SER A 53 -30.02 -2.56 -0.57
N ILE A 54 -30.75 -1.45 -0.69
CA ILE A 54 -30.54 -0.29 0.16
C ILE A 54 -30.86 -0.62 1.62
N MET A 55 -31.98 -1.32 1.87
CA MET A 55 -32.35 -1.75 3.22
C MET A 55 -31.36 -2.74 3.81
N GLU A 56 -30.84 -3.67 2.99
CA GLU A 56 -29.80 -4.62 3.40
C GLU A 56 -28.52 -3.90 3.87
N VAL A 57 -28.11 -2.84 3.16
CA VAL A 57 -26.93 -2.02 3.55
C VAL A 57 -27.19 -1.24 4.84
N ILE A 58 -28.40 -0.70 5.02
CA ILE A 58 -28.79 0.01 6.25
C ILE A 58 -28.68 -0.91 7.47
N GLU A 59 -29.02 -2.20 7.32
CA GLU A 59 -28.97 -3.18 8.40
C GLU A 59 -27.57 -3.70 8.72
N ASN A 60 -26.70 -3.91 7.71
CA ASN A 60 -25.48 -4.73 7.83
C ASN A 60 -24.14 -3.98 7.96
N ASP A 61 -24.11 -2.64 7.96
CA ASP A 61 -22.91 -1.77 8.15
C ASP A 61 -21.66 -2.11 7.29
N GLU A 62 -21.80 -2.85 6.20
CA GLU A 62 -20.70 -3.26 5.33
C GLU A 62 -20.80 -2.61 3.95
N VAL A 63 -19.65 -2.46 3.29
CA VAL A 63 -19.60 -2.12 1.86
C VAL A 63 -20.02 -3.35 1.08
N ILE A 64 -21.18 -3.29 0.43
CA ILE A 64 -21.73 -4.41 -0.35
C ILE A 64 -21.40 -4.17 -1.82
N VAL A 65 -20.67 -5.12 -2.42
CA VAL A 65 -20.40 -5.14 -3.86
C VAL A 65 -21.53 -5.90 -4.52
N LEU A 66 -22.39 -5.20 -5.24
CA LEU A 66 -23.50 -5.80 -5.96
C LEU A 66 -23.05 -6.24 -7.36
N ARG A 67 -23.25 -7.53 -7.65
CA ARG A 67 -23.23 -8.04 -9.03
C ARG A 67 -24.69 -8.12 -9.50
N PRO A 68 -25.14 -7.21 -10.37
CA PRO A 68 -26.52 -7.15 -10.81
C PRO A 68 -26.96 -8.49 -11.42
N GLY A 69 -28.03 -9.05 -10.88
CA GLY A 69 -28.61 -10.35 -11.33
C GLY A 69 -28.21 -11.57 -10.50
N GLU A 70 -27.16 -11.52 -9.67
CA GLU A 70 -26.65 -12.65 -8.89
C GLU A 70 -27.08 -12.65 -7.41
N MET A 71 -27.65 -11.55 -6.92
CA MET A 71 -27.95 -11.38 -5.49
C MET A 71 -29.36 -11.76 -5.11
N ARG A 72 -29.57 -12.25 -3.87
CA ARG A 72 -30.90 -12.51 -3.31
C ARG A 72 -31.81 -11.28 -3.33
N SER A 73 -31.26 -10.12 -3.11
CA SER A 73 -31.93 -8.82 -3.18
C SER A 73 -32.38 -8.42 -4.60
N CYS A 74 -31.89 -9.07 -5.65
CA CYS A 74 -32.41 -8.88 -7.01
C CYS A 74 -33.74 -9.58 -7.27
N ILE A 75 -34.20 -10.48 -6.39
CA ILE A 75 -35.47 -11.18 -6.51
C ILE A 75 -36.60 -10.17 -6.28
N GLY A 76 -37.43 -9.93 -7.30
CA GLY A 76 -38.51 -8.96 -7.25
C GLY A 76 -38.10 -7.51 -7.57
N CYS A 77 -36.85 -7.26 -7.92
CA CYS A 77 -36.42 -5.97 -8.41
C CYS A 77 -37.00 -5.66 -9.79
N ARG A 78 -37.38 -4.41 -10.04
CA ARG A 78 -37.87 -3.92 -11.34
C ARG A 78 -36.86 -4.20 -12.47
N PHE A 79 -35.57 -4.25 -12.16
CA PHE A 79 -34.48 -4.49 -13.10
C PHE A 79 -33.98 -5.94 -13.09
N SER A 80 -34.71 -6.88 -12.46
CA SER A 80 -34.35 -8.30 -12.43
C SER A 80 -34.15 -8.84 -13.85
N GLY A 81 -32.97 -9.36 -14.14
CA GLY A 81 -32.58 -9.87 -15.45
C GLY A 81 -32.13 -8.81 -16.48
N ASN A 82 -32.32 -7.52 -16.20
CA ASN A 82 -31.93 -6.43 -17.13
C ASN A 82 -31.48 -5.17 -16.38
N CYS A 83 -30.63 -5.31 -15.38
CA CYS A 83 -30.12 -4.17 -14.63
C CYS A 83 -29.18 -3.32 -15.51
N PRO A 84 -29.41 -2.00 -15.62
CA PRO A 84 -28.53 -1.12 -16.39
C PRO A 84 -27.14 -0.97 -15.76
N ALA A 85 -27.01 -1.21 -14.44
CA ALA A 85 -25.71 -1.19 -13.78
C ALA A 85 -25.00 -2.55 -13.96
N THR A 86 -23.71 -2.50 -14.26
CA THR A 86 -22.83 -3.68 -14.36
C THR A 86 -22.13 -3.99 -13.04
N LEU A 87 -22.00 -2.98 -12.15
CA LEU A 87 -21.45 -3.09 -10.80
C LEU A 87 -22.01 -1.95 -9.94
N GLU A 88 -22.29 -2.23 -8.68
CA GLU A 88 -22.65 -1.23 -7.66
C GLU A 88 -21.91 -1.48 -6.36
N LEU A 89 -21.39 -0.41 -5.78
CA LEU A 89 -20.89 -0.36 -4.42
C LEU A 89 -21.87 0.46 -3.59
N LEU A 90 -22.23 -0.01 -2.41
CA LEU A 90 -23.17 0.64 -1.51
C LEU A 90 -22.56 0.74 -0.12
N LYS A 91 -22.66 1.91 0.50
CA LYS A 91 -22.18 2.18 1.85
C LYS A 91 -23.19 2.99 2.64
N ARG A 92 -23.43 2.58 3.86
CA ARG A 92 -24.27 3.26 4.83
C ARG A 92 -23.65 4.59 5.24
N ILE A 93 -24.45 5.65 5.30
CA ILE A 93 -24.09 6.96 5.86
C ILE A 93 -24.55 6.98 7.31
N VAL A 94 -23.63 7.18 8.25
CA VAL A 94 -23.90 7.11 9.69
C VAL A 94 -23.59 8.44 10.36
N ILE A 95 -24.54 9.00 11.11
CA ILE A 95 -24.36 10.20 11.91
C ILE A 95 -24.65 9.86 13.37
N ASP A 96 -23.67 10.09 14.26
CA ASP A 96 -23.76 9.80 15.70
C ASP A 96 -24.26 8.37 16.00
N GLY A 97 -23.75 7.39 15.24
CA GLY A 97 -24.11 5.97 15.37
C GLY A 97 -25.47 5.58 14.77
N THR A 98 -26.21 6.54 14.19
CA THR A 98 -27.52 6.28 13.55
C THR A 98 -27.39 6.29 12.04
N PRO A 99 -27.83 5.23 11.32
CA PRO A 99 -27.90 5.23 9.86
C PRO A 99 -28.89 6.28 9.38
N VAL A 100 -28.47 7.16 8.49
CA VAL A 100 -29.31 8.22 7.93
C VAL A 100 -29.56 8.07 6.44
N GLY A 101 -28.78 7.21 5.78
CA GLY A 101 -28.93 6.95 4.35
C GLY A 101 -27.84 6.03 3.79
N VAL A 102 -27.80 5.92 2.47
CA VAL A 102 -26.86 5.09 1.72
C VAL A 102 -26.28 5.85 0.54
N LEU A 103 -24.94 5.84 0.43
CA LEU A 103 -24.21 6.26 -0.76
C LEU A 103 -24.04 5.09 -1.71
N SER A 104 -24.31 5.29 -3.00
CA SER A 104 -24.14 4.31 -4.06
C SER A 104 -23.15 4.82 -5.09
N PHE A 105 -22.20 3.96 -5.50
CA PHE A 105 -21.37 4.13 -6.69
C PHE A 105 -21.77 3.08 -7.72
N SER A 106 -22.05 3.50 -8.95
CA SER A 106 -22.58 2.63 -10.00
C SER A 106 -21.71 2.69 -11.25
N ALA A 107 -21.37 1.52 -11.80
CA ALA A 107 -20.85 1.37 -13.15
C ALA A 107 -21.97 1.01 -14.12
N PHE A 108 -22.00 1.68 -15.27
CA PHE A 108 -23.00 1.46 -16.34
C PHE A 108 -22.39 1.06 -17.67
N SER A 109 -21.10 0.70 -17.68
CA SER A 109 -20.41 0.18 -18.84
C SER A 109 -19.38 -0.83 -18.42
N GLU A 110 -19.07 -1.79 -19.27
CA GLU A 110 -18.01 -2.78 -18.99
C GLU A 110 -16.67 -2.13 -18.67
N ARG A 111 -16.31 -1.05 -19.37
CA ARG A 111 -15.09 -0.30 -19.08
C ARG A 111 -15.05 0.31 -17.68
N ALA A 112 -16.17 0.82 -17.19
CA ALA A 112 -16.28 1.34 -15.82
C ALA A 112 -16.29 0.20 -14.79
N HIS A 113 -16.95 -0.91 -15.12
CA HIS A 113 -16.95 -2.12 -14.33
C HIS A 113 -15.52 -2.66 -14.13
N ASP A 114 -14.79 -2.91 -15.22
CA ASP A 114 -13.43 -3.47 -15.18
C ASP A 114 -12.49 -2.57 -14.37
N ARG A 115 -12.57 -1.26 -14.55
CA ARG A 115 -11.76 -0.30 -13.81
C ARG A 115 -12.05 -0.35 -12.30
N ILE A 116 -13.31 -0.44 -11.88
CA ILE A 116 -13.69 -0.53 -10.47
C ILE A 116 -13.28 -1.90 -9.93
N ALA A 117 -13.51 -2.99 -10.68
CA ALA A 117 -13.16 -4.34 -10.29
C ALA A 117 -11.64 -4.54 -10.14
N GLU A 118 -10.84 -3.98 -11.05
CA GLU A 118 -9.36 -4.02 -10.98
C GLU A 118 -8.78 -3.25 -9.80
N GLN A 119 -9.51 -2.27 -9.28
CA GLN A 119 -9.07 -1.39 -8.19
C GLN A 119 -10.08 -1.39 -7.03
N MET A 120 -10.68 -2.53 -6.74
CA MET A 120 -11.77 -2.66 -5.77
C MET A 120 -11.43 -2.05 -4.41
N ASP A 121 -10.29 -2.43 -3.83
CA ASP A 121 -9.83 -1.91 -2.53
C ASP A 121 -9.66 -0.37 -2.52
N TYR A 122 -9.38 0.22 -3.67
CA TYR A 122 -9.29 1.67 -3.82
C TYR A 122 -10.66 2.32 -3.81
N PHE A 123 -11.61 1.77 -4.59
CA PHE A 123 -12.96 2.32 -4.66
C PHE A 123 -13.78 2.07 -3.39
N GLU A 124 -13.55 0.96 -2.70
CA GLU A 124 -14.13 0.71 -1.37
C GLU A 124 -13.67 1.75 -0.37
N ARG A 125 -12.37 2.06 -0.33
CA ARG A 125 -11.84 3.13 0.54
C ARG A 125 -12.42 4.50 0.20
N ILE A 126 -12.44 4.86 -1.08
CA ILE A 126 -13.06 6.13 -1.53
C ILE A 126 -14.53 6.20 -1.10
N MET A 127 -15.27 5.10 -1.19
CA MET A 127 -16.66 5.06 -0.79
C MET A 127 -16.85 5.28 0.72
N VAL A 128 -16.01 4.65 1.54
CA VAL A 128 -15.99 4.89 2.99
C VAL A 128 -15.71 6.37 3.27
N ASP A 129 -14.64 6.93 2.68
CA ASP A 129 -14.23 8.31 2.89
C ASP A 129 -15.32 9.32 2.47
N PHE A 130 -15.98 9.10 1.34
CA PHE A 130 -17.08 9.97 0.91
C PHE A 130 -18.36 9.78 1.71
N SER A 131 -18.63 8.59 2.23
CA SER A 131 -19.73 8.35 3.17
C SER A 131 -19.53 9.15 4.46
N ASP A 132 -18.31 9.13 5.01
CA ASP A 132 -17.94 9.89 6.22
C ASP A 132 -17.92 11.40 5.95
N LEU A 133 -17.49 11.82 4.77
CA LEU A 133 -17.56 13.23 4.34
C LEU A 133 -19.02 13.71 4.31
N LEU A 134 -19.91 12.96 3.68
CA LEU A 134 -21.33 13.30 3.61
C LEU A 134 -21.95 13.36 5.01
N ALA A 135 -21.66 12.39 5.87
CA ALA A 135 -22.11 12.38 7.26
C ALA A 135 -21.67 13.65 8.02
N THR A 136 -20.43 14.06 7.80
CA THR A 136 -19.85 15.24 8.43
C THR A 136 -20.42 16.54 7.88
N LEU A 137 -20.58 16.64 6.55
CA LEU A 137 -21.22 17.81 5.91
C LEU A 137 -22.64 18.01 6.42
N ILE A 138 -23.42 16.94 6.48
CA ILE A 138 -24.80 16.98 6.96
C ILE A 138 -24.86 17.39 8.44
N LYS A 139 -23.95 16.85 9.25
CA LYS A 139 -23.86 17.21 10.69
C LYS A 139 -23.47 18.66 10.91
N ASN A 140 -22.53 19.19 10.14
CA ASN A 140 -21.92 20.52 10.33
C ASN A 140 -22.66 21.64 9.56
N ALA A 141 -23.57 21.33 8.64
CA ALA A 141 -24.41 22.32 7.97
C ALA A 141 -25.21 23.20 8.96
N HIS A 142 -25.36 22.74 10.22
CA HIS A 142 -25.93 23.52 11.30
C HIS A 142 -24.92 24.41 12.07
N ALA A 143 -23.59 24.20 11.90
CA ALA A 143 -22.57 24.83 12.74
C ALA A 143 -21.81 26.02 12.11
N GLY A 144 -21.89 26.23 10.80
CA GLY A 144 -21.34 27.41 10.09
C GLY A 144 -19.81 27.57 10.13
N ASP A 145 -19.03 26.53 10.40
CA ASP A 145 -17.57 26.62 10.63
C ASP A 145 -16.76 26.10 9.43
N ALA A 146 -16.35 27.02 8.53
CA ALA A 146 -15.56 26.72 7.35
C ALA A 146 -14.20 26.07 7.67
N SER A 147 -13.62 26.33 8.85
CA SER A 147 -12.28 25.79 9.22
C SER A 147 -12.28 24.28 9.48
N VAL A 148 -13.41 23.71 9.84
CA VAL A 148 -13.58 22.27 10.05
C VAL A 148 -13.63 21.54 8.72
N PHE A 149 -14.28 22.12 7.70
CA PHE A 149 -14.33 21.56 6.34
C PHE A 149 -12.95 21.45 5.71
N GLU A 150 -12.10 22.48 5.83
CA GLU A 150 -10.74 22.47 5.28
C GLU A 150 -9.89 21.34 5.87
N LYS A 151 -9.94 21.14 7.17
CA LYS A 151 -9.19 20.07 7.86
C LYS A 151 -9.67 18.68 7.47
N GLN A 152 -10.98 18.51 7.33
CA GLN A 152 -11.58 17.24 6.96
C GLN A 152 -11.35 16.91 5.47
N PHE A 153 -11.47 17.91 4.59
CA PHE A 153 -11.10 17.76 3.17
C PHE A 153 -9.64 17.34 3.02
N ALA A 154 -8.72 17.98 3.74
CA ALA A 154 -7.31 17.63 3.72
C ALA A 154 -7.05 16.21 4.25
N ALA A 155 -7.74 15.78 5.31
CA ALA A 155 -7.60 14.45 5.89
C ALA A 155 -8.14 13.35 4.94
N LEU A 156 -9.34 13.53 4.41
CA LEU A 156 -9.99 12.56 3.52
C LEU A 156 -9.28 12.44 2.18
N THR A 157 -8.83 13.55 1.62
CA THR A 157 -8.13 13.56 0.34
C THR A 157 -6.65 13.18 0.44
N SER A 158 -6.10 13.07 1.65
CA SER A 158 -4.73 12.58 1.88
C SER A 158 -4.54 11.09 1.54
N LEU A 159 -5.62 10.33 1.50
CA LEU A 159 -5.65 8.92 1.12
C LEU A 159 -5.64 8.71 -0.41
N VAL A 160 -5.95 9.76 -1.17
CA VAL A 160 -5.95 9.74 -2.64
C VAL A 160 -4.54 10.04 -3.14
N SER A 161 -4.02 9.20 -4.04
CA SER A 161 -2.67 9.37 -4.63
C SER A 161 -2.57 10.55 -5.61
N GLU A 162 -3.68 11.09 -6.04
CA GLU A 162 -3.78 12.25 -6.95
C GLU A 162 -3.83 13.55 -6.14
N GLY A 163 -3.26 14.63 -6.69
CA GLY A 163 -3.35 15.95 -6.09
C GLY A 163 -4.76 16.52 -6.23
N LEU A 164 -5.35 16.99 -5.14
CA LEU A 164 -6.65 17.66 -5.14
C LEU A 164 -6.52 19.06 -4.55
N LEU A 165 -7.09 20.05 -5.24
CA LEU A 165 -7.15 21.44 -4.82
C LEU A 165 -8.59 21.95 -4.91
N LEU A 166 -8.99 22.77 -3.96
CA LEU A 166 -10.16 23.63 -4.07
C LEU A 166 -9.71 25.09 -4.19
N VAL A 167 -10.31 25.81 -5.08
CA VAL A 167 -10.04 27.24 -5.29
C VAL A 167 -11.33 28.04 -5.29
N ASN A 168 -11.26 29.28 -4.81
CA ASN A 168 -12.38 30.22 -4.90
C ASN A 168 -12.47 30.89 -6.27
N ALA A 169 -13.46 31.75 -6.49
CA ALA A 169 -13.66 32.51 -7.73
C ALA A 169 -12.47 33.40 -8.14
N ARG A 170 -11.56 33.72 -7.20
CA ARG A 170 -10.34 34.49 -7.46
C ARG A 170 -9.14 33.63 -7.80
N GLY A 171 -9.31 32.29 -7.78
CA GLY A 171 -8.22 31.35 -7.98
C GLY A 171 -7.32 31.14 -6.75
N GLU A 172 -7.71 31.66 -5.57
CA GLU A 172 -7.00 31.42 -4.33
C GLU A 172 -7.29 30.00 -3.84
N ILE A 173 -6.25 29.29 -3.39
CA ILE A 173 -6.37 27.91 -2.93
C ILE A 173 -6.99 27.91 -1.52
N THR A 174 -8.19 27.38 -1.39
CA THR A 174 -8.93 27.28 -0.14
C THR A 174 -8.69 25.97 0.58
N ALA A 175 -8.40 24.88 -0.15
CA ALA A 175 -8.04 23.61 0.43
C ALA A 175 -7.16 22.79 -0.51
N SER A 176 -6.29 21.94 0.05
CA SER A 176 -5.39 21.06 -0.70
C SER A 176 -5.09 19.78 0.08
N ASN A 177 -4.82 18.68 -0.65
CA ASN A 177 -4.34 17.46 -0.04
C ASN A 177 -2.80 17.36 -0.10
N ALA A 178 -2.23 16.44 0.69
CA ALA A 178 -0.78 16.23 0.75
C ALA A 178 -0.14 15.87 -0.62
N PRO A 179 -0.75 15.02 -1.49
CA PRO A 179 -0.26 14.80 -2.84
C PRO A 179 -0.21 16.07 -3.72
N ALA A 180 -1.21 16.95 -3.63
CA ALA A 180 -1.19 18.22 -4.39
C ALA A 180 0.00 19.10 -3.98
N LEU A 181 0.22 19.26 -2.68
CA LEU A 181 1.36 20.01 -2.15
C LEU A 181 2.70 19.41 -2.59
N ALA A 182 2.79 18.08 -2.61
CA ALA A 182 3.99 17.37 -3.07
C ALA A 182 4.24 17.58 -4.57
N MET A 183 3.20 17.52 -5.42
CA MET A 183 3.30 17.74 -6.88
C MET A 183 3.69 19.17 -7.20
N LEU A 184 3.27 20.14 -6.40
CA LEU A 184 3.56 21.56 -6.55
C LEU A 184 4.87 21.99 -5.87
N SER A 185 5.71 21.06 -5.42
CA SER A 185 7.06 21.27 -4.88
C SER A 185 7.16 22.06 -3.57
N GLY A 186 6.16 21.94 -2.69
CA GLY A 186 6.26 22.47 -1.31
C GLY A 186 6.38 24.00 -1.18
N SER A 187 6.22 24.76 -2.27
CA SER A 187 6.15 26.21 -2.23
C SER A 187 4.85 26.61 -1.55
N CYS A 188 4.86 27.68 -0.77
CA CYS A 188 3.66 28.26 -0.18
C CYS A 188 2.84 28.93 -1.30
N LEU A 189 2.20 28.10 -2.12
CA LEU A 189 1.35 28.57 -3.23
C LEU A 189 0.00 28.93 -2.63
N THR A 190 -0.40 30.17 -2.85
CA THR A 190 -1.68 30.70 -2.35
C THR A 190 -2.74 30.76 -3.45
N SER A 191 -2.32 30.67 -4.71
CA SER A 191 -3.20 30.80 -5.87
C SER A 191 -2.80 29.88 -7.02
N ILE A 192 -3.78 29.50 -7.86
CA ILE A 192 -3.52 28.78 -9.11
C ILE A 192 -2.72 29.62 -10.10
N HIS A 193 -2.76 30.92 -9.99
CA HIS A 193 -1.96 31.84 -10.82
C HIS A 193 -0.46 31.74 -10.58
N ASP A 194 -0.04 31.14 -9.45
CA ASP A 194 1.37 30.94 -9.10
C ASP A 194 2.01 29.80 -9.93
N PHE A 195 1.19 28.90 -10.50
CA PHE A 195 1.69 27.72 -11.22
C PHE A 195 0.99 27.43 -12.55
N LEU A 196 -0.16 28.04 -12.84
CA LEU A 196 -0.85 27.90 -14.12
C LEU A 196 -0.61 29.11 -15.05
N PRO A 197 -0.48 28.86 -16.36
CA PRO A 197 -0.52 29.94 -17.35
C PRO A 197 -1.81 30.75 -17.24
N PRO A 198 -1.78 32.07 -17.50
CA PRO A 198 -2.96 32.95 -17.39
C PRO A 198 -4.18 32.45 -18.17
N GLU A 199 -3.96 31.90 -19.37
CA GLU A 199 -5.03 31.37 -20.23
C GLU A 199 -5.73 30.19 -19.59
N LEU A 200 -4.97 29.26 -19.00
CA LEU A 200 -5.52 28.08 -18.35
C LEU A 200 -6.13 28.40 -16.98
N SER A 201 -5.57 29.36 -16.25
CA SER A 201 -6.19 29.86 -15.01
C SER A 201 -7.58 30.42 -15.27
N ALA A 202 -7.76 31.18 -16.35
CA ALA A 202 -9.06 31.71 -16.75
C ALA A 202 -10.02 30.58 -17.21
N GLU A 203 -9.51 29.57 -17.92
CA GLU A 203 -10.28 28.39 -18.32
C GLU A 203 -10.77 27.60 -17.10
N VAL A 204 -9.90 27.38 -16.08
CA VAL A 204 -10.21 26.67 -14.83
C VAL A 204 -11.29 27.40 -14.02
N LEU A 205 -11.29 28.71 -13.98
CA LEU A 205 -12.27 29.52 -13.25
C LEU A 205 -13.56 29.78 -14.03
N SER A 206 -13.63 29.32 -15.29
CA SER A 206 -14.84 29.44 -16.10
C SER A 206 -15.93 28.44 -15.61
N PRO A 207 -17.23 28.70 -15.98
CA PRO A 207 -18.30 27.76 -15.62
C PRO A 207 -18.26 26.44 -16.40
N GLN A 208 -17.22 26.17 -17.18
CA GLN A 208 -17.06 24.93 -17.95
C GLN A 208 -15.95 24.03 -17.35
N PRO A 209 -16.15 22.71 -17.30
CA PRO A 209 -15.12 21.80 -16.79
C PRO A 209 -13.95 21.69 -17.77
N VAL A 210 -12.74 21.70 -17.24
CA VAL A 210 -11.51 21.44 -18.01
C VAL A 210 -11.12 19.98 -17.84
N GLN A 211 -10.87 19.28 -18.95
CA GLN A 211 -10.50 17.86 -18.90
C GLN A 211 -9.11 17.59 -19.47
N ASN A 212 -8.28 16.92 -18.69
CA ASN A 212 -6.97 16.36 -19.10
C ASN A 212 -6.05 17.36 -19.82
N ARG A 213 -5.97 18.61 -19.35
CA ARG A 213 -5.03 19.61 -19.87
C ARG A 213 -3.63 19.38 -19.31
N SER A 214 -2.65 19.27 -20.19
CA SER A 214 -1.25 19.14 -19.81
C SER A 214 -0.61 20.49 -19.56
N VAL A 215 0.11 20.62 -18.45
CA VAL A 215 0.85 21.82 -18.05
C VAL A 215 2.24 21.44 -17.62
N SER A 216 3.25 22.13 -18.15
CA SER A 216 4.63 22.00 -17.72
C SER A 216 4.91 23.02 -16.61
N LEU A 217 5.13 22.56 -15.39
CA LEU A 217 5.37 23.43 -14.23
C LEU A 217 6.82 23.95 -14.15
N ARG A 218 7.79 23.17 -14.62
CA ARG A 218 9.23 23.48 -14.80
C ARG A 218 9.80 22.45 -15.77
N SER A 219 11.06 22.58 -16.17
CA SER A 219 11.71 21.79 -17.23
C SER A 219 11.52 20.27 -17.19
N ASP A 220 11.01 19.68 -16.10
CA ASP A 220 10.92 18.22 -15.92
C ASP A 220 9.59 17.72 -15.34
N CYS A 221 8.57 18.56 -15.11
CA CYS A 221 7.31 18.12 -14.52
C CYS A 221 6.11 18.52 -15.40
N GLU A 222 5.55 17.55 -16.13
CA GLU A 222 4.26 17.70 -16.82
C GLU A 222 3.13 17.18 -15.92
N LEU A 223 2.19 18.05 -15.58
CA LEU A 223 0.96 17.69 -14.89
C LEU A 223 -0.21 17.68 -15.86
N THR A 224 -1.12 16.75 -15.64
CA THR A 224 -2.44 16.77 -16.26
C THR A 224 -3.43 17.34 -15.26
N ILE A 225 -4.15 18.38 -15.66
CA ILE A 225 -5.15 19.07 -14.85
C ILE A 225 -6.54 18.74 -15.37
N THR A 226 -7.40 18.36 -14.45
CA THR A 226 -8.85 18.26 -14.68
C THR A 226 -9.50 19.19 -13.66
N SER A 227 -10.37 20.09 -14.07
CA SER A 227 -11.11 20.95 -13.15
C SER A 227 -12.62 20.84 -13.34
N VAL A 228 -13.32 21.09 -12.25
CA VAL A 228 -14.78 21.13 -12.19
C VAL A 228 -15.17 22.45 -11.54
N PRO A 229 -16.00 23.29 -12.21
CA PRO A 229 -16.47 24.52 -11.62
C PRO A 229 -17.42 24.23 -10.45
N ILE A 230 -17.29 25.01 -9.39
CA ILE A 230 -18.26 25.09 -8.29
C ILE A 230 -19.18 26.26 -8.65
N LEU A 231 -20.46 25.93 -8.93
CA LEU A 231 -21.43 26.91 -9.37
C LEU A 231 -22.35 27.35 -8.23
N GLY A 232 -22.56 28.64 -8.13
CA GLY A 232 -23.56 29.21 -7.25
C GLY A 232 -25.00 28.99 -7.77
N ALA A 233 -25.99 29.33 -6.94
CA ALA A 233 -27.40 29.15 -7.26
C ALA A 233 -27.86 29.95 -8.51
N ASP A 234 -27.12 30.98 -8.90
CA ASP A 234 -27.35 31.82 -10.08
C ASP A 234 -26.59 31.33 -11.34
N GLY A 235 -25.86 30.23 -11.22
CA GLY A 235 -25.03 29.66 -12.30
C GLY A 235 -23.67 30.36 -12.49
N SER A 236 -23.31 31.32 -11.64
CA SER A 236 -21.97 31.93 -11.63
C SER A 236 -20.95 30.96 -11.02
N SER A 237 -19.69 31.07 -11.47
CA SER A 237 -18.60 30.24 -10.87
C SER A 237 -18.17 30.85 -9.55
N GLU A 238 -18.38 30.12 -8.45
CA GLU A 238 -17.89 30.45 -7.11
C GLU A 238 -16.48 29.92 -6.85
N GLY A 239 -15.98 29.05 -7.72
CA GLY A 239 -14.67 28.46 -7.63
C GLY A 239 -14.52 27.22 -8.50
N ALA A 240 -13.51 26.40 -8.22
CA ALA A 240 -13.30 25.13 -8.90
C ALA A 240 -12.63 24.09 -8.00
N ALA A 241 -12.96 22.83 -8.23
CA ALA A 241 -12.20 21.68 -7.74
C ALA A 241 -11.24 21.21 -8.83
N LEU A 242 -9.97 21.08 -8.51
CA LEU A 242 -8.93 20.64 -9.45
C LEU A 242 -8.36 19.30 -9.02
N ARG A 243 -8.21 18.41 -9.99
CA ARG A 243 -7.41 17.20 -9.88
C ARG A 243 -6.10 17.40 -10.65
N LEU A 244 -5.00 17.18 -9.97
CA LEU A 244 -3.67 17.17 -10.52
C LEU A 244 -3.20 15.71 -10.62
N SER A 245 -2.89 15.27 -11.81
CA SER A 245 -2.25 13.98 -12.04
C SER A 245 -0.95 14.19 -12.81
N ALA A 246 0.12 13.53 -12.39
CA ALA A 246 1.33 13.52 -13.18
C ALA A 246 1.01 12.83 -14.52
N LYS A 247 1.38 13.46 -15.65
CA LYS A 247 1.24 12.79 -16.94
C LYS A 247 2.10 11.55 -16.91
N SER A 248 1.50 10.40 -17.18
CA SER A 248 2.13 9.09 -17.06
C SER A 248 3.39 8.94 -17.91
N GLY A 249 4.49 9.44 -17.42
CA GLY A 249 5.70 8.67 -17.32
C GLY A 249 5.48 7.73 -16.12
N PRO A 250 6.23 6.64 -15.97
CA PRO A 250 5.96 5.67 -14.93
C PRO A 250 5.70 6.38 -13.61
N ILE A 251 4.58 6.08 -12.96
CA ILE A 251 4.18 6.65 -11.68
C ILE A 251 5.30 6.32 -10.71
N LEU A 252 6.22 7.28 -10.58
CA LEU A 252 7.12 7.31 -9.45
C LEU A 252 6.20 7.72 -8.28
N PRO A 253 6.00 6.86 -7.28
CA PRO A 253 5.43 7.32 -6.03
C PRO A 253 6.23 8.55 -5.61
N PRO A 254 5.61 9.56 -4.96
CA PRO A 254 6.31 10.79 -4.61
C PRO A 254 7.65 10.41 -4.03
N THR A 255 8.72 10.82 -4.70
CA THR A 255 10.09 10.56 -4.29
C THR A 255 10.34 11.37 -3.03
N ARG A 256 9.82 10.92 -1.91
CA ARG A 256 10.59 11.07 -0.69
C ARG A 256 11.85 10.29 -1.01
N HIS A 257 12.95 11.00 -1.25
CA HIS A 257 14.26 10.39 -1.24
C HIS A 257 14.28 9.44 -0.05
N VAL A 258 14.19 8.14 -0.34
CA VAL A 258 14.44 7.14 0.68
C VAL A 258 15.96 7.13 0.76
N ASP A 259 16.45 8.18 1.40
CA ASP A 259 17.83 8.32 1.81
C ASP A 259 18.19 7.08 2.64
N ALA A 260 19.39 6.56 2.49
CA ALA A 260 19.91 5.49 3.35
C ALA A 260 19.81 5.85 4.84
N SER A 261 19.62 7.14 5.17
CA SER A 261 19.27 7.59 6.52
C SER A 261 18.02 6.95 7.11
N ARG A 262 17.10 6.44 6.26
CA ARG A 262 15.93 5.66 6.70
C ARG A 262 16.25 4.21 7.05
N MET A 263 17.39 3.69 6.61
CA MET A 263 17.91 2.43 7.11
C MET A 263 18.51 2.67 8.50
N ARG A 264 17.63 2.76 9.51
CA ARG A 264 18.02 2.94 10.90
C ARG A 264 18.79 1.73 11.41
N GLY A 265 19.65 1.99 12.41
CA GLY A 265 20.52 1.01 13.04
C GLY A 265 21.99 1.35 12.83
N SER A 266 22.69 1.68 13.92
CA SER A 266 24.12 1.96 13.96
C SER A 266 24.96 0.73 14.33
N GLY A 267 24.29 -0.40 14.59
CA GLY A 267 24.92 -1.65 15.00
C GLY A 267 25.83 -2.26 13.94
N THR A 268 26.68 -3.16 14.40
CA THR A 268 27.74 -3.79 13.59
C THR A 268 27.22 -4.48 12.33
N GLN A 269 26.06 -5.14 12.42
CA GLN A 269 25.41 -5.82 11.31
C GLN A 269 24.93 -4.83 10.24
N MET A 270 24.20 -3.78 10.64
CA MET A 270 23.74 -2.76 9.70
C MET A 270 24.89 -1.94 9.10
N ALA A 271 25.95 -1.68 9.85
CA ALA A 271 27.16 -1.06 9.33
C ALA A 271 27.83 -1.93 8.23
N SER A 272 27.83 -3.26 8.39
CA SER A 272 28.33 -4.20 7.39
C SER A 272 27.46 -4.17 6.11
N VAL A 273 26.12 -4.18 6.25
CA VAL A 273 25.18 -4.07 5.13
C VAL A 273 25.41 -2.77 4.36
N ARG A 274 25.49 -1.61 5.05
CA ARG A 274 25.79 -0.32 4.41
C ARG A 274 27.13 -0.31 3.69
N ARG A 275 28.18 -0.88 4.29
CA ARG A 275 29.51 -0.97 3.66
C ARG A 275 29.47 -1.79 2.36
N ARG A 276 28.74 -2.93 2.36
CA ARG A 276 28.55 -3.74 1.16
C ARG A 276 27.72 -2.97 0.12
N MET A 277 26.61 -2.35 0.54
CA MET A 277 25.77 -1.51 -0.32
C MET A 277 26.60 -0.44 -1.04
N ASN A 278 27.40 0.33 -0.32
CA ASN A 278 28.22 1.41 -0.90
C ASN A 278 29.20 0.93 -1.97
N LYS A 279 29.69 -0.32 -1.86
CA LYS A 279 30.59 -0.91 -2.87
C LYS A 279 29.90 -1.23 -4.19
N ILE A 280 28.59 -1.44 -4.15
CA ILE A 280 27.81 -1.96 -5.30
C ILE A 280 26.88 -0.92 -5.92
N LEU A 281 26.81 0.29 -5.40
CA LEU A 281 25.85 1.32 -5.83
C LEU A 281 25.82 1.47 -7.35
N ASN A 282 26.96 1.62 -7.98
CA ASN A 282 27.10 1.85 -9.42
C ASN A 282 27.38 0.57 -10.22
N SER A 283 27.31 -0.59 -9.60
CA SER A 283 27.46 -1.86 -10.31
C SER A 283 26.22 -2.17 -11.15
N PRO A 284 26.35 -2.61 -12.42
CA PRO A 284 25.23 -3.07 -13.22
C PRO A 284 24.77 -4.48 -12.85
N SER A 285 25.49 -5.17 -11.95
CA SER A 285 25.23 -6.55 -11.58
C SER A 285 23.92 -6.70 -10.83
N SER A 286 23.28 -7.86 -10.99
CA SER A 286 22.09 -8.25 -10.23
C SER A 286 22.42 -8.39 -8.74
N VAL A 287 21.51 -7.96 -7.89
CA VAL A 287 21.60 -8.05 -6.43
C VAL A 287 20.48 -8.95 -5.92
N TYR A 288 20.84 -9.92 -5.09
CA TYR A 288 19.88 -10.76 -4.38
C TYR A 288 19.91 -10.42 -2.89
N ILE A 289 18.72 -10.13 -2.32
CA ILE A 289 18.57 -9.73 -0.92
C ILE A 289 17.81 -10.85 -0.19
N SER A 290 18.48 -11.54 0.71
CA SER A 290 17.88 -12.54 1.58
C SER A 290 17.56 -11.97 2.96
N GLY A 291 16.62 -12.58 3.66
CA GLY A 291 16.27 -12.26 5.05
C GLY A 291 14.79 -12.46 5.35
N GLU A 292 14.46 -12.57 6.61
CA GLU A 292 13.09 -12.80 7.08
C GLU A 292 12.13 -11.67 6.69
N THR A 293 10.83 -11.96 6.75
CA THR A 293 9.79 -10.94 6.53
C THR A 293 9.94 -9.79 7.55
N GLY A 294 9.78 -8.55 7.10
CA GLY A 294 9.85 -7.38 7.98
C GLY A 294 11.25 -6.90 8.36
N THR A 295 12.34 -7.48 7.81
CA THR A 295 13.74 -7.06 8.09
C THR A 295 14.16 -5.77 7.37
N GLY A 296 13.41 -5.32 6.35
CA GLY A 296 13.70 -4.10 5.60
C GLY A 296 14.32 -4.34 4.22
N LYS A 297 14.15 -5.53 3.60
CA LYS A 297 14.67 -5.85 2.25
C LYS A 297 14.27 -4.82 1.18
N GLY A 298 13.00 -4.44 1.15
CA GLY A 298 12.50 -3.42 0.23
C GLY A 298 13.12 -2.03 0.47
N LEU A 299 13.42 -1.69 1.72
CA LEU A 299 14.11 -0.44 2.07
C LEU A 299 15.56 -0.46 1.55
N LEU A 300 16.27 -1.58 1.71
CA LEU A 300 17.61 -1.77 1.17
C LEU A 300 17.62 -1.68 -0.36
N ALA A 301 16.66 -2.30 -1.04
CA ALA A 301 16.54 -2.21 -2.50
C ALA A 301 16.36 -0.77 -2.99
N ARG A 302 15.51 0.00 -2.30
CA ARG A 302 15.32 1.44 -2.57
C ARG A 302 16.60 2.24 -2.31
N ALA A 303 17.27 2.01 -1.18
CA ALA A 303 18.52 2.69 -0.85
C ALA A 303 19.60 2.42 -1.93
N ILE A 304 19.75 1.18 -2.40
CA ILE A 304 20.67 0.83 -3.50
C ILE A 304 20.35 1.62 -4.77
N HIS A 305 19.07 1.81 -5.09
CA HIS A 305 18.66 2.57 -6.27
C HIS A 305 18.92 4.07 -6.10
N TYR A 306 18.37 4.68 -5.05
CA TYR A 306 18.40 6.15 -4.87
C TYR A 306 19.77 6.72 -4.55
N GLU A 307 20.71 5.92 -4.05
CA GLU A 307 22.11 6.31 -3.87
C GLU A 307 23.02 5.98 -5.06
N SER A 308 22.47 5.32 -6.10
CA SER A 308 23.21 4.96 -7.31
C SER A 308 23.17 6.07 -8.37
N ASN A 309 23.94 5.87 -9.45
CA ASN A 309 23.87 6.68 -10.67
C ASN A 309 22.53 6.54 -11.44
N ARG A 310 21.61 5.68 -11.00
CA ARG A 310 20.26 5.49 -11.55
C ARG A 310 19.18 6.16 -10.69
N ARG A 311 19.54 6.97 -9.69
CA ARG A 311 18.61 7.58 -8.72
C ARG A 311 17.47 8.38 -9.37
N ASP A 312 17.75 9.01 -10.52
CA ASP A 312 16.79 9.84 -11.27
C ASP A 312 16.06 9.03 -12.37
N LYS A 313 16.25 7.71 -12.39
CA LYS A 313 15.62 6.78 -13.33
C LYS A 313 14.50 5.98 -12.62
N PRO A 314 13.62 5.30 -13.38
CA PRO A 314 12.52 4.55 -12.78
C PRO A 314 12.98 3.47 -11.78
N PHE A 315 12.26 3.39 -10.64
CA PHE A 315 12.34 2.26 -9.71
C PHE A 315 11.01 1.53 -9.73
N VAL A 316 10.95 0.41 -10.44
CA VAL A 316 9.72 -0.36 -10.62
C VAL A 316 9.73 -1.57 -9.70
N ILE A 317 8.63 -1.79 -8.99
CA ILE A 317 8.46 -2.89 -8.04
C ILE A 317 7.48 -3.91 -8.61
N ILE A 318 7.83 -5.19 -8.47
CA ILE A 318 6.94 -6.33 -8.69
C ILE A 318 6.96 -7.17 -7.42
N SER A 319 5.80 -7.35 -6.79
CA SER A 319 5.61 -8.36 -5.75
C SER A 319 5.13 -9.64 -6.40
N CYS A 320 6.00 -10.65 -6.45
CA CYS A 320 5.70 -11.92 -7.13
C CYS A 320 4.55 -12.68 -6.46
N ALA A 321 4.33 -12.49 -5.15
CA ALA A 321 3.24 -13.13 -4.42
C ALA A 321 1.87 -12.52 -4.73
N ASN A 322 1.81 -11.24 -5.15
CA ASN A 322 0.54 -10.52 -5.31
C ASN A 322 -0.04 -10.60 -6.73
N ILE A 323 0.68 -11.20 -7.69
CA ILE A 323 0.23 -11.28 -9.07
C ILE A 323 -0.27 -12.70 -9.35
N PRO A 324 -1.53 -12.88 -9.77
CA PRO A 324 -2.02 -14.18 -10.22
C PRO A 324 -1.16 -14.76 -11.35
N GLU A 325 -0.92 -16.07 -11.32
CA GLU A 325 -0.06 -16.73 -12.32
C GLU A 325 -0.48 -16.43 -13.77
N THR A 326 -1.78 -16.38 -14.04
CA THR A 326 -2.36 -16.10 -15.37
C THR A 326 -2.06 -14.69 -15.89
N LEU A 327 -1.84 -13.73 -15.00
CA LEU A 327 -1.56 -12.33 -15.35
C LEU A 327 -0.08 -11.99 -15.27
N PHE A 328 0.73 -12.87 -14.66
CA PHE A 328 2.12 -12.57 -14.34
C PHE A 328 2.93 -12.20 -15.59
N GLU A 329 2.75 -12.95 -16.68
CA GLU A 329 3.45 -12.70 -17.93
C GLU A 329 3.09 -11.33 -18.53
N SER A 330 1.80 -11.03 -18.60
CA SER A 330 1.31 -9.77 -19.16
C SER A 330 1.68 -8.54 -18.32
N GLU A 331 1.76 -8.69 -16.98
CA GLU A 331 2.24 -7.62 -16.09
C GLU A 331 3.74 -7.40 -16.21
N LEU A 332 4.53 -8.46 -16.31
CA LEU A 332 5.98 -8.37 -16.37
C LEU A 332 6.48 -7.87 -17.74
N PHE A 333 6.02 -8.49 -18.84
CA PHE A 333 6.51 -8.23 -20.21
C PHE A 333 5.60 -7.30 -21.02
N GLY A 334 4.34 -7.09 -20.57
CA GLY A 334 3.35 -6.36 -21.37
C GLY A 334 2.74 -7.23 -22.48
N TYR A 335 1.81 -6.67 -23.25
CA TYR A 335 1.16 -7.36 -24.35
C TYR A 335 0.85 -6.42 -25.51
N GLU A 336 0.82 -6.98 -26.72
CA GLU A 336 0.37 -6.27 -27.92
C GLU A 336 -1.16 -6.30 -28.02
N GLY A 337 -1.73 -5.34 -28.76
CA GLY A 337 -3.18 -5.28 -28.96
C GLY A 337 -3.73 -6.56 -29.60
N GLY A 338 -4.73 -7.18 -28.92
CA GLY A 338 -5.34 -8.43 -29.41
C GLY A 338 -4.59 -9.71 -29.05
N ALA A 339 -3.60 -9.66 -28.16
CA ALA A 339 -2.80 -10.83 -27.75
C ALA A 339 -3.64 -11.94 -27.09
N PHE A 340 -4.73 -11.60 -26.43
CA PHE A 340 -5.68 -12.52 -25.80
C PHE A 340 -7.08 -11.88 -25.69
N THR A 341 -8.08 -12.68 -25.37
CA THR A 341 -9.46 -12.20 -25.15
C THR A 341 -9.50 -11.25 -23.96
N GLY A 342 -9.90 -9.99 -24.18
CA GLY A 342 -9.87 -8.90 -23.20
C GLY A 342 -8.64 -7.99 -23.25
N ALA A 343 -7.67 -8.26 -24.11
CA ALA A 343 -6.53 -7.37 -24.31
C ALA A 343 -6.97 -6.01 -24.89
N LEU A 344 -6.42 -4.92 -24.35
CA LEU A 344 -6.65 -3.58 -24.89
C LEU A 344 -6.17 -3.52 -26.36
N LYS A 345 -6.93 -2.85 -27.23
CA LYS A 345 -6.53 -2.68 -28.65
C LYS A 345 -5.19 -1.93 -28.83
N SER A 346 -4.83 -1.08 -27.86
CA SER A 346 -3.56 -0.37 -27.81
C SER A 346 -2.39 -1.18 -27.27
N GLY A 347 -2.64 -2.40 -26.75
CA GLY A 347 -1.66 -3.12 -25.96
C GLY A 347 -1.41 -2.47 -24.58
N LYS A 348 -0.48 -3.06 -23.81
CA LYS A 348 -0.04 -2.53 -22.51
C LYS A 348 1.46 -2.73 -22.36
N GLN A 349 2.16 -1.71 -21.90
CA GLN A 349 3.58 -1.83 -21.53
C GLN A 349 3.75 -2.66 -20.26
N GLY A 350 4.76 -3.54 -20.27
CA GLY A 350 5.12 -4.34 -19.11
C GLY A 350 6.00 -3.59 -18.10
N LYS A 351 6.08 -4.12 -16.88
CA LYS A 351 6.91 -3.56 -15.81
C LYS A 351 8.41 -3.53 -16.17
N MET A 352 8.90 -4.47 -16.99
CA MET A 352 10.28 -4.45 -17.49
C MET A 352 10.54 -3.26 -18.41
N GLU A 353 9.60 -2.94 -19.29
CA GLU A 353 9.70 -1.78 -20.19
C GLU A 353 9.62 -0.46 -19.40
N LEU A 354 8.71 -0.40 -18.40
CA LEU A 354 8.60 0.75 -17.50
C LEU A 354 9.86 1.00 -16.65
N ALA A 355 10.68 -0.03 -16.44
CA ALA A 355 11.93 0.05 -15.69
C ALA A 355 13.15 0.42 -16.55
N GLU A 356 12.94 0.77 -17.83
CA GLU A 356 14.03 1.05 -18.79
C GLU A 356 14.99 2.14 -18.27
N GLY A 357 16.28 1.86 -18.34
CA GLY A 357 17.34 2.72 -17.81
C GLY A 357 17.45 2.77 -16.29
N GLY A 358 16.45 2.23 -15.57
CA GLY A 358 16.29 2.29 -14.12
C GLY A 358 16.61 0.98 -13.41
N THR A 359 15.78 0.64 -12.42
CA THR A 359 15.92 -0.57 -11.60
C THR A 359 14.57 -1.28 -11.49
N LEU A 360 14.56 -2.59 -11.72
CA LEU A 360 13.43 -3.47 -11.45
C LEU A 360 13.69 -4.22 -10.14
N PHE A 361 12.78 -4.08 -9.19
CA PHE A 361 12.82 -4.79 -7.93
C PHE A 361 11.77 -5.91 -7.94
N LEU A 362 12.24 -7.16 -7.85
CA LEU A 362 11.43 -8.37 -7.78
C LEU A 362 11.34 -8.80 -6.32
N ASP A 363 10.26 -8.43 -5.64
CA ASP A 363 10.03 -8.81 -4.26
C ASP A 363 9.37 -10.19 -4.18
N GLU A 364 9.74 -10.98 -3.16
CA GLU A 364 9.30 -12.36 -2.96
C GLU A 364 9.51 -13.24 -4.19
N ILE A 365 10.71 -13.17 -4.78
CA ILE A 365 11.06 -13.89 -6.03
C ILE A 365 10.85 -15.40 -5.93
N SER A 366 10.90 -15.97 -4.72
CA SER A 366 10.61 -17.38 -4.44
C SER A 366 9.19 -17.82 -4.80
N GLU A 367 8.26 -16.86 -4.93
CA GLU A 367 6.85 -17.11 -5.26
C GLU A 367 6.56 -16.98 -6.77
N MET A 368 7.59 -16.70 -7.58
CA MET A 368 7.44 -16.62 -9.03
C MET A 368 7.06 -17.97 -9.64
N PRO A 369 6.03 -18.07 -10.51
CA PRO A 369 5.65 -19.31 -11.17
C PRO A 369 6.79 -19.92 -11.99
N MET A 370 6.91 -21.25 -12.02
CA MET A 370 8.00 -21.98 -12.70
C MET A 370 8.08 -21.65 -14.19
N SER A 371 6.94 -21.45 -14.86
CA SER A 371 6.86 -21.03 -16.26
C SER A 371 7.51 -19.66 -16.47
N MET A 372 7.32 -18.74 -15.55
CA MET A 372 7.89 -17.39 -15.60
C MET A 372 9.36 -17.36 -15.24
N GLN A 373 9.82 -18.25 -14.35
CA GLN A 373 11.24 -18.38 -14.03
C GLN A 373 12.07 -18.74 -15.29
N ALA A 374 11.56 -19.64 -16.15
CA ALA A 374 12.22 -20.00 -17.41
C ALA A 374 12.30 -18.79 -18.37
N LYS A 375 11.21 -18.03 -18.51
CA LYS A 375 11.18 -16.84 -19.38
C LYS A 375 12.10 -15.74 -18.86
N LEU A 376 12.06 -15.47 -17.54
CA LEU A 376 12.95 -14.49 -16.92
C LEU A 376 14.42 -14.85 -17.12
N LEU A 377 14.78 -16.13 -17.01
CA LEU A 377 16.15 -16.59 -17.27
C LEU A 377 16.60 -16.24 -18.69
N THR A 378 15.78 -16.54 -19.71
CA THR A 378 16.07 -16.20 -21.10
C THR A 378 16.28 -14.69 -21.26
N VAL A 379 15.38 -13.88 -20.71
CA VAL A 379 15.50 -12.41 -20.77
C VAL A 379 16.77 -11.89 -20.11
N LEU A 380 17.16 -12.46 -18.96
CA LEU A 380 18.41 -12.07 -18.27
C LEU A 380 19.68 -12.52 -19.04
N GLN A 381 19.60 -13.60 -19.82
CA GLN A 381 20.69 -14.09 -20.66
C GLN A 381 20.85 -13.26 -21.92
N ASP A 382 19.75 -13.07 -22.65
CA ASP A 382 19.73 -12.44 -23.98
C ASP A 382 19.68 -10.89 -23.89
N ARG A 383 19.39 -10.35 -22.71
CA ARG A 383 19.22 -8.90 -22.47
C ARG A 383 18.17 -8.26 -23.37
N GLN A 384 17.16 -9.03 -23.73
CA GLN A 384 16.00 -8.56 -24.49
C GLN A 384 14.78 -9.43 -24.19
N PHE A 385 13.60 -8.89 -24.45
CA PHE A 385 12.32 -9.58 -24.29
C PHE A 385 11.32 -9.14 -25.36
N GLU A 386 10.21 -9.84 -25.47
CA GLU A 386 9.10 -9.52 -26.35
C GLU A 386 7.82 -9.37 -25.52
N ARG A 387 6.90 -8.53 -25.97
CA ARG A 387 5.55 -8.46 -25.39
C ARG A 387 4.76 -9.72 -25.72
N VAL A 388 3.80 -10.09 -24.88
CA VAL A 388 2.88 -11.21 -25.14
C VAL A 388 2.13 -10.95 -26.45
N GLY A 389 2.17 -11.92 -27.36
CA GLY A 389 1.59 -11.81 -28.70
C GLY A 389 2.37 -10.92 -29.68
N GLY A 390 3.51 -10.37 -29.27
CA GLY A 390 4.41 -9.60 -30.13
C GLY A 390 5.60 -10.43 -30.61
N THR A 391 6.31 -9.91 -31.61
CA THR A 391 7.55 -10.49 -32.17
C THR A 391 8.69 -9.47 -32.21
N ARG A 392 8.47 -8.28 -31.70
CA ARG A 392 9.47 -7.22 -31.67
C ARG A 392 10.35 -7.35 -30.42
N PRO A 393 11.67 -7.58 -30.56
CA PRO A 393 12.56 -7.62 -29.41
C PRO A 393 12.73 -6.21 -28.81
N ILE A 394 12.63 -6.13 -27.49
CA ILE A 394 12.83 -4.93 -26.68
C ILE A 394 14.08 -5.14 -25.83
N PRO A 395 15.11 -4.28 -25.93
CA PRO A 395 16.34 -4.44 -25.16
C PRO A 395 16.10 -4.20 -23.68
N LEU A 396 16.75 -4.99 -22.81
CA LEU A 396 16.70 -4.85 -21.36
C LEU A 396 17.92 -4.07 -20.84
N ASN A 397 17.76 -2.77 -20.62
CA ASN A 397 18.78 -1.92 -19.99
C ASN A 397 18.39 -1.58 -18.54
N THR A 398 17.95 -2.56 -17.79
CA THR A 398 17.45 -2.40 -16.43
C THR A 398 18.34 -3.14 -15.44
N ARG A 399 18.64 -2.54 -14.29
CA ARG A 399 19.31 -3.20 -13.17
C ARG A 399 18.28 -4.04 -12.42
N ILE A 400 18.62 -5.29 -12.11
CA ILE A 400 17.74 -6.20 -11.39
C ILE A 400 18.17 -6.30 -9.93
N ILE A 401 17.22 -6.09 -9.02
CA ILE A 401 17.33 -6.39 -7.61
C ILE A 401 16.22 -7.38 -7.28
N SER A 402 16.53 -8.47 -6.63
CA SER A 402 15.54 -9.48 -6.21
C SER A 402 15.61 -9.72 -4.71
N ALA A 403 14.49 -10.01 -4.07
CA ALA A 403 14.43 -10.32 -2.65
C ALA A 403 13.61 -11.57 -2.38
N SER A 404 13.99 -12.32 -1.33
CA SER A 404 13.25 -13.48 -0.83
C SER A 404 13.27 -13.52 0.70
N ASN A 405 12.15 -13.96 1.27
CA ASN A 405 12.02 -14.30 2.68
C ASN A 405 12.18 -15.82 2.92
N ALA A 406 12.06 -16.64 1.87
CA ALA A 406 12.22 -18.07 1.93
C ALA A 406 13.67 -18.49 1.65
N ASP A 407 14.07 -19.63 2.16
CA ASP A 407 15.32 -20.27 1.76
C ASP A 407 15.21 -20.77 0.33
N ILE A 408 15.82 -20.03 -0.59
CA ILE A 408 15.78 -20.33 -2.03
C ILE A 408 16.48 -21.66 -2.35
N ARG A 409 17.47 -22.07 -1.55
CA ARG A 409 18.17 -23.36 -1.74
C ARG A 409 17.25 -24.53 -1.43
N GLN A 410 16.41 -24.38 -0.38
CA GLN A 410 15.38 -25.34 -0.08
C GLN A 410 14.34 -25.41 -1.22
N ARG A 411 13.89 -24.26 -1.75
CA ARG A 411 12.95 -24.20 -2.89
C ARG A 411 13.54 -24.88 -4.14
N ILE A 412 14.85 -24.75 -4.38
CA ILE A 412 15.55 -25.45 -5.47
C ILE A 412 15.53 -26.97 -5.23
N ALA A 413 15.84 -27.42 -4.03
CA ALA A 413 15.80 -28.84 -3.69
C ALA A 413 14.40 -29.46 -3.81
N GLU A 414 13.35 -28.67 -3.53
CA GLU A 414 11.95 -29.06 -3.68
C GLU A 414 11.46 -28.98 -5.15
N GLY A 415 12.27 -28.52 -6.09
CA GLY A 415 11.90 -28.33 -7.50
C GLY A 415 10.93 -27.15 -7.75
N ARG A 416 10.79 -26.23 -6.79
CA ARG A 416 9.92 -25.06 -6.87
C ARG A 416 10.63 -23.80 -7.37
N PHE A 417 11.96 -23.85 -7.45
CA PHE A 417 12.77 -22.76 -8.00
C PHE A 417 13.92 -23.33 -8.84
N ARG A 418 14.23 -22.68 -9.97
CA ARG A 418 15.29 -23.12 -10.88
C ARG A 418 16.65 -22.66 -10.39
N ALA A 419 17.60 -23.58 -10.31
CA ALA A 419 18.96 -23.29 -9.90
C ALA A 419 19.69 -22.34 -10.87
N ASP A 420 19.45 -22.49 -12.18
CA ASP A 420 20.07 -21.65 -13.21
C ASP A 420 19.64 -20.17 -13.11
N LEU A 421 18.35 -19.92 -12.84
CA LEU A 421 17.84 -18.58 -12.57
C LEU A 421 18.46 -17.99 -11.29
N PHE A 422 18.54 -18.79 -10.22
CA PHE A 422 19.14 -18.33 -8.96
C PHE A 422 20.57 -17.83 -9.17
N TYR A 423 21.42 -18.60 -9.84
CA TYR A 423 22.80 -18.19 -10.10
C TYR A 423 22.89 -16.94 -11.01
N ARG A 424 21.89 -16.68 -11.83
CA ARG A 424 21.85 -15.47 -12.66
C ARG A 424 21.39 -14.23 -11.90
N LEU A 425 20.53 -14.41 -10.91
CA LEU A 425 20.05 -13.34 -10.01
C LEU A 425 21.03 -13.05 -8.87
N ASN A 426 21.63 -14.08 -8.29
CA ASN A 426 22.54 -13.98 -7.15
C ASN A 426 24.01 -13.78 -7.58
N VAL A 427 24.27 -12.64 -8.24
CA VAL A 427 25.65 -12.21 -8.54
C VAL A 427 26.26 -11.51 -7.33
N ILE A 428 25.45 -10.69 -6.65
CA ILE A 428 25.82 -10.01 -5.40
C ILE A 428 24.79 -10.41 -4.35
N ASP A 429 25.26 -11.11 -3.32
CA ASP A 429 24.42 -11.55 -2.21
C ASP A 429 24.45 -10.54 -1.06
N MET A 430 23.25 -10.15 -0.58
CA MET A 430 23.06 -9.22 0.53
C MET A 430 22.08 -9.85 1.52
N GLU A 431 22.52 -10.09 2.75
CA GLU A 431 21.70 -10.66 3.80
C GLU A 431 21.25 -9.59 4.79
N MET A 432 19.94 -9.56 5.07
CA MET A 432 19.33 -8.71 6.09
C MET A 432 19.08 -9.52 7.36
N CYS A 433 19.90 -9.26 8.39
CA CYS A 433 19.80 -9.93 9.66
C CYS A 433 18.45 -9.67 10.35
N PRO A 434 17.85 -10.67 11.01
CA PRO A 434 16.65 -10.49 11.81
C PRO A 434 16.91 -9.57 13.02
N LEU A 435 15.84 -8.93 13.53
CA LEU A 435 15.96 -7.94 14.61
C LEU A 435 16.57 -8.52 15.89
N ARG A 436 16.27 -9.80 16.22
CA ARG A 436 16.84 -10.51 17.38
C ARG A 436 18.37 -10.63 17.36
N GLU A 437 19.00 -10.54 16.20
CA GLU A 437 20.47 -10.61 16.03
C GLU A 437 21.13 -9.22 15.99
N ARG A 438 20.32 -8.14 16.04
CA ARG A 438 20.78 -6.73 16.02
C ARG A 438 20.01 -5.88 17.03
N LEU A 439 19.78 -6.41 18.23
CA LEU A 439 19.07 -5.67 19.30
C LEU A 439 19.79 -4.39 19.74
N GLU A 440 21.06 -4.22 19.36
CA GLU A 440 21.80 -2.97 19.50
C GLU A 440 21.16 -1.81 18.72
N ASP A 441 20.40 -2.09 17.64
CA ASP A 441 19.69 -1.10 16.84
C ASP A 441 18.33 -0.70 17.45
N LEU A 442 17.85 -1.44 18.45
CA LEU A 442 16.49 -1.28 19.01
C LEU A 442 16.24 0.15 19.52
N PRO A 443 17.14 0.81 20.29
CA PRO A 443 16.89 2.17 20.76
C PRO A 443 16.68 3.16 19.62
N GLU A 444 17.54 3.12 18.59
CA GLU A 444 17.45 4.02 17.43
C GLU A 444 16.17 3.81 16.63
N LEU A 445 15.72 2.55 16.50
CA LEU A 445 14.45 2.19 15.85
C LEU A 445 13.25 2.71 16.65
N LEU A 446 13.25 2.54 17.97
CA LEU A 446 12.19 3.01 18.85
C LEU A 446 12.06 4.53 18.79
N ASP A 447 13.16 5.27 18.90
CA ASP A 447 13.17 6.73 18.80
C ASP A 447 12.61 7.21 17.45
N ALA A 448 13.03 6.56 16.36
CA ALA A 448 12.55 6.90 15.03
C ALA A 448 11.04 6.66 14.84
N PHE A 449 10.52 5.56 15.40
CA PHE A 449 9.10 5.26 15.33
C PHE A 449 8.27 6.15 16.25
N LEU A 450 8.74 6.46 17.46
CA LEU A 450 8.09 7.44 18.33
C LEU A 450 7.97 8.81 17.65
N GLN A 451 9.04 9.32 17.07
CA GLN A 451 9.02 10.60 16.34
C GLN A 451 8.02 10.55 15.18
N LYS A 452 8.00 9.44 14.42
CA LYS A 452 7.07 9.25 13.31
C LYS A 452 5.61 9.29 13.78
N PHE A 453 5.26 8.47 14.80
CA PHE A 453 3.87 8.33 15.23
C PHE A 453 3.41 9.51 16.09
N ASN A 454 4.25 10.11 16.90
CA ASN A 454 3.92 11.38 17.56
C ASN A 454 3.54 12.47 16.55
N HIS A 455 4.30 12.58 15.46
CA HIS A 455 3.97 13.54 14.40
C HIS A 455 2.66 13.20 13.67
N GLN A 456 2.41 11.91 13.39
CA GLN A 456 1.24 11.47 12.64
C GLN A 456 -0.06 11.55 13.46
N LEU A 457 0.02 11.25 14.75
CA LEU A 457 -1.13 11.13 15.65
C LEU A 457 -1.32 12.37 16.52
N GLY A 458 -0.41 13.35 16.44
CA GLY A 458 -0.44 14.54 17.30
C GLY A 458 -0.20 14.21 18.78
N ALA A 459 0.47 13.07 19.07
CA ALA A 459 0.80 12.62 20.42
C ALA A 459 2.14 13.21 20.90
N ALA A 460 2.41 13.11 22.21
CA ALA A 460 3.60 13.62 22.85
C ALA A 460 4.28 12.56 23.74
N VAL A 461 4.37 11.32 23.25
CA VAL A 461 5.03 10.22 23.97
C VAL A 461 6.53 10.41 23.87
N GLU A 462 7.23 10.49 25.02
CA GLU A 462 8.66 10.75 25.10
C GLU A 462 9.51 9.48 25.09
N GLY A 463 8.94 8.33 25.50
CA GLY A 463 9.71 7.10 25.57
C GLY A 463 8.94 5.90 26.14
N PHE A 464 9.71 4.89 26.50
CA PHE A 464 9.24 3.63 27.06
C PHE A 464 9.82 3.46 28.47
N SER A 465 9.06 2.85 29.38
CA SER A 465 9.58 2.48 30.70
C SER A 465 10.68 1.41 30.58
N ASP A 466 11.56 1.33 31.59
CA ASP A 466 12.61 0.31 31.63
C ASP A 466 12.05 -1.12 31.57
N GLU A 467 10.85 -1.33 32.13
CA GLU A 467 10.13 -2.58 32.08
C GLU A 467 9.74 -2.94 30.64
N VAL A 468 9.18 -2.02 29.89
CA VAL A 468 8.84 -2.22 28.46
C VAL A 468 10.09 -2.47 27.63
N LEU A 469 11.17 -1.73 27.87
CA LEU A 469 12.43 -1.94 27.16
C LEU A 469 13.04 -3.33 27.47
N ALA A 470 12.90 -3.81 28.70
CA ALA A 470 13.33 -5.16 29.06
C ALA A 470 12.50 -6.25 28.34
N LEU A 471 11.17 -6.05 28.22
CA LEU A 471 10.31 -6.94 27.45
C LEU A 471 10.69 -6.96 25.98
N PHE A 472 10.94 -5.79 25.37
CA PHE A 472 11.35 -5.68 23.97
C PHE A 472 12.69 -6.35 23.68
N ARG A 473 13.66 -6.26 24.57
CA ARG A 473 14.96 -6.96 24.44
C ARG A 473 14.84 -8.47 24.55
N ARG A 474 13.88 -8.96 25.29
CA ARG A 474 13.65 -10.39 25.52
C ARG A 474 12.89 -11.04 24.36
N TYR A 475 12.07 -10.30 23.65
CA TYR A 475 11.19 -10.83 22.62
C TYR A 475 11.96 -11.21 21.34
N SER A 476 11.55 -12.28 20.68
CA SER A 476 12.25 -12.85 19.51
C SER A 476 11.98 -12.14 18.18
N TRP A 477 10.98 -11.26 18.15
CA TRP A 477 10.60 -10.44 16.98
C TRP A 477 10.38 -11.25 15.69
N PRO A 478 9.43 -12.19 15.62
CA PRO A 478 9.21 -13.02 14.44
C PRO A 478 8.78 -12.17 13.21
N GLY A 479 8.12 -11.03 13.42
CA GLY A 479 7.79 -10.05 12.38
C GLY A 479 8.82 -8.93 12.21
N ASN A 480 9.97 -9.04 12.88
CA ASN A 480 11.10 -8.13 12.79
C ASN A 480 10.73 -6.64 12.99
N VAL A 481 11.30 -5.75 12.19
CA VAL A 481 11.10 -4.30 12.29
C VAL A 481 9.65 -3.89 11.99
N ARG A 482 8.95 -4.63 11.10
CA ARG A 482 7.53 -4.35 10.81
C ARG A 482 6.65 -4.60 12.04
N GLN A 483 6.91 -5.68 12.79
CA GLN A 483 6.19 -5.94 14.05
C GLN A 483 6.51 -4.90 15.11
N LEU A 484 7.78 -4.52 15.25
CA LEU A 484 8.18 -3.45 16.16
C LEU A 484 7.48 -2.14 15.83
N GLU A 485 7.44 -1.75 14.56
CA GLU A 485 6.76 -0.55 14.09
C GLU A 485 5.28 -0.55 14.47
N ASN A 486 4.56 -1.65 14.21
CA ASN A 486 3.14 -1.80 14.56
C ASN A 486 2.90 -1.75 16.08
N ILE A 487 3.80 -2.34 16.89
CA ILE A 487 3.68 -2.30 18.35
C ILE A 487 3.90 -0.87 18.87
N VAL A 488 4.89 -0.14 18.35
CA VAL A 488 5.11 1.26 18.73
C VAL A 488 3.93 2.14 18.33
N GLU A 489 3.36 1.95 17.14
CA GLU A 489 2.15 2.64 16.71
C GLU A 489 0.99 2.40 17.67
N TYR A 490 0.75 1.15 18.04
CA TYR A 490 -0.27 0.80 19.04
C TYR A 490 -0.01 1.48 20.38
N CYS A 491 1.23 1.43 20.88
CA CYS A 491 1.58 2.05 22.16
C CYS A 491 1.35 3.56 22.16
N VAL A 492 1.72 4.27 21.09
CA VAL A 492 1.48 5.73 20.97
C VAL A 492 -0.01 6.06 20.96
N ASN A 493 -0.86 5.19 20.39
CA ASN A 493 -2.32 5.37 20.43
C ASN A 493 -2.94 5.08 21.81
N MET A 494 -2.33 4.18 22.61
CA MET A 494 -2.91 3.73 23.88
C MET A 494 -2.32 4.43 25.09
N ALA A 495 -1.14 5.04 24.99
CA ALA A 495 -0.47 5.68 26.12
C ALA A 495 -1.29 6.86 26.68
N GLU A 496 -1.60 6.78 27.98
CA GLU A 496 -2.27 7.87 28.71
C GLU A 496 -1.29 8.95 29.20
N GLY A 497 0.02 8.65 29.21
CA GLY A 497 1.08 9.54 29.66
C GLY A 497 2.20 9.75 28.64
N SER A 498 3.27 10.45 29.06
CA SER A 498 4.44 10.67 28.18
C SER A 498 5.37 9.47 28.09
N ILE A 499 5.22 8.44 28.95
CA ILE A 499 6.05 7.23 28.98
C ILE A 499 5.16 6.01 28.86
N VAL A 500 5.40 5.18 27.83
CA VAL A 500 4.68 3.92 27.60
C VAL A 500 4.94 2.95 28.75
N GLN A 501 3.88 2.44 29.36
CA GLN A 501 3.89 1.46 30.44
C GLN A 501 3.55 0.06 29.91
N PRO A 502 3.79 -1.02 30.68
CA PRO A 502 3.44 -2.38 30.28
C PRO A 502 1.95 -2.58 29.93
N ASP A 503 1.06 -1.82 30.58
CA ASP A 503 -0.38 -1.88 30.32
C ASP A 503 -0.78 -1.24 28.97
N ASP A 504 0.08 -0.40 28.39
CA ASP A 504 -0.10 0.19 27.06
C ASP A 504 0.33 -0.74 25.92
N LEU A 505 0.87 -1.93 26.23
CA LEU A 505 1.30 -2.90 25.23
C LEU A 505 0.12 -3.71 24.69
N PRO A 506 0.16 -4.16 23.42
CA PRO A 506 -0.89 -5.02 22.88
C PRO A 506 -1.05 -6.31 23.69
N PRO A 507 -2.27 -6.70 24.08
CA PRO A 507 -2.50 -7.95 24.84
C PRO A 507 -2.03 -9.21 24.10
N SER A 508 -2.01 -9.19 22.77
CA SER A 508 -1.46 -10.26 21.94
C SER A 508 0.04 -10.40 22.13
N PHE A 509 0.76 -9.28 22.17
CA PHE A 509 2.22 -9.26 22.39
C PHE A 509 2.59 -9.83 23.77
N LEU A 510 1.87 -9.44 24.82
CA LEU A 510 2.11 -9.95 26.18
C LEU A 510 1.88 -11.46 26.25
N ARG A 511 0.81 -11.97 25.65
CA ARG A 511 0.54 -13.43 25.56
C ARG A 511 1.60 -14.18 24.78
N GLU A 512 2.06 -13.65 23.66
CA GLU A 512 3.15 -14.27 22.88
C GLU A 512 4.45 -14.30 23.67
N LEU A 513 4.75 -13.24 24.43
CA LEU A 513 5.93 -13.14 25.27
C LEU A 513 5.92 -14.18 26.40
N GLU A 514 4.76 -14.43 27.03
CA GLU A 514 4.59 -15.47 28.06
C GLU A 514 4.81 -16.88 27.50
N GLN A 515 4.43 -17.11 26.25
CA GLN A 515 4.61 -18.40 25.57
C GLN A 515 6.04 -18.63 25.07
N GLN A 516 6.87 -17.58 25.01
CA GLN A 516 8.28 -17.74 24.65
C GLN A 516 9.09 -18.26 25.83
N PRO A 517 9.78 -19.40 25.70
CA PRO A 517 10.64 -19.90 26.76
C PRO A 517 11.71 -18.86 27.09
N LEU A 518 11.89 -18.59 28.37
CA LEU A 518 12.92 -17.71 28.88
C LEU A 518 14.28 -18.03 28.23
N PRO A 519 15.03 -17.06 27.72
CA PRO A 519 16.38 -17.29 27.16
C PRO A 519 17.28 -18.01 28.12
N ALA A 520 17.21 -17.71 29.44
CA ALA A 520 17.92 -18.37 30.51
C ALA A 520 17.61 -19.87 30.57
N LEU A 521 16.41 -20.32 30.22
CA LEU A 521 16.05 -21.75 30.20
C LEU A 521 16.68 -22.46 29.01
N LYS A 522 16.77 -21.83 27.83
CA LYS A 522 17.45 -22.39 26.65
C LYS A 522 18.97 -22.45 26.84
N GLU A 523 19.54 -21.41 27.43
CA GLU A 523 20.97 -21.36 27.73
C GLU A 523 21.34 -22.37 28.84
N ALA A 524 20.53 -22.47 29.90
CA ALA A 524 20.69 -23.47 30.95
C ALA A 524 20.52 -24.87 30.38
N GLU A 525 19.52 -25.12 29.54
CA GLU A 525 19.31 -26.41 28.88
C GLU A 525 20.48 -26.76 27.95
N GLY A 526 20.97 -25.80 27.17
CA GLY A 526 22.16 -25.96 26.32
C GLY A 526 23.43 -26.23 27.13
N SER A 527 23.61 -25.58 28.28
CA SER A 527 24.71 -25.81 29.20
C SER A 527 24.65 -27.25 29.79
N VAL A 528 23.51 -27.66 30.31
CA VAL A 528 23.30 -29.00 30.85
C VAL A 528 23.55 -30.08 29.79
N ILE A 529 23.07 -29.88 28.56
CA ILE A 529 23.31 -30.81 27.45
C ILE A 529 24.82 -30.90 27.14
N ARG A 530 25.51 -29.77 27.09
CA ARG A 530 26.96 -29.71 26.84
C ARG A 530 27.74 -30.43 27.92
N ASP A 531 27.41 -30.20 29.17
CA ASP A 531 28.08 -30.83 30.32
C ASP A 531 27.91 -32.35 30.30
N LEU A 532 26.71 -32.84 30.00
CA LEU A 532 26.45 -34.26 29.86
C LEU A 532 27.17 -34.88 28.65
N LEU A 533 27.27 -34.16 27.52
CA LEU A 533 28.02 -34.62 26.35
C LEU A 533 29.52 -34.64 26.63
N ASN A 534 30.05 -33.71 27.41
CA ASN A 534 31.44 -33.72 27.86
C ASN A 534 31.73 -34.86 28.83
N GLN A 535 30.73 -35.26 29.64
CA GLN A 535 30.85 -36.35 30.58
C GLN A 535 30.70 -37.74 29.92
N TYR A 536 29.75 -37.90 28.98
CA TYR A 536 29.42 -39.20 28.39
C TYR A 536 30.03 -39.43 26.99
N GLY A 537 30.59 -38.41 26.39
CA GLY A 537 31.16 -38.41 25.04
C GLY A 537 30.23 -37.83 23.98
N TRP A 538 30.84 -37.34 22.91
CA TRP A 538 30.14 -36.73 21.76
C TRP A 538 29.79 -37.73 20.65
N ASP A 539 30.24 -38.99 20.82
CA ASP A 539 29.92 -40.10 19.92
C ASP A 539 28.46 -40.56 20.03
N SER A 540 28.02 -41.42 19.16
CA SER A 540 26.63 -41.92 19.16
C SER A 540 26.24 -42.62 20.46
N ALA A 541 27.17 -43.32 21.11
CA ALA A 541 26.93 -44.00 22.38
C ALA A 541 26.86 -43.03 23.56
N GLY A 542 27.69 -41.98 23.57
CA GLY A 542 27.65 -40.88 24.53
C GLY A 542 26.38 -40.07 24.43
N LYS A 543 25.95 -39.72 23.22
CA LYS A 543 24.68 -39.04 22.97
C LYS A 543 23.47 -39.84 23.43
N ALA A 544 23.48 -41.16 23.24
CA ALA A 544 22.41 -42.02 23.74
C ALA A 544 22.35 -42.02 25.28
N ARG A 545 23.51 -42.06 25.96
CA ARG A 545 23.60 -41.99 27.45
C ARG A 545 23.17 -40.61 27.97
N ALA A 546 23.57 -39.53 27.30
CA ALA A 546 23.14 -38.17 27.64
C ALA A 546 21.61 -38.01 27.48
N ALA A 547 21.01 -38.53 26.39
CA ALA A 547 19.58 -38.53 26.20
C ALA A 547 18.83 -39.29 27.29
N GLN A 548 19.35 -40.46 27.69
CA GLN A 548 18.80 -41.25 28.78
C GLN A 548 18.89 -40.54 30.14
N ALA A 549 20.02 -39.88 30.43
CA ALA A 549 20.20 -39.06 31.63
C ALA A 549 19.24 -37.86 31.71
N LEU A 550 18.87 -37.29 30.55
CA LEU A 550 17.90 -36.20 30.46
C LEU A 550 16.44 -36.67 30.40
N GLY A 551 16.19 -37.98 30.34
CA GLY A 551 14.82 -38.51 30.19
C GLY A 551 14.16 -38.17 28.85
N ILE A 552 14.93 -37.91 27.80
CA ILE A 552 14.42 -37.52 26.46
C ILE A 552 14.86 -38.55 25.41
N SER A 553 14.18 -38.53 24.25
CA SER A 553 14.60 -39.37 23.12
C SER A 553 15.89 -38.83 22.49
N VAL A 554 16.70 -39.72 21.89
CA VAL A 554 17.92 -39.33 21.15
C VAL A 554 17.59 -38.34 20.05
N ARG A 555 16.47 -38.50 19.36
CA ARG A 555 15.97 -37.56 18.35
C ARG A 555 15.70 -36.17 18.94
N THR A 556 15.13 -36.09 20.13
CA THR A 556 14.89 -34.84 20.86
C THR A 556 16.22 -34.19 21.26
N LEU A 557 17.21 -34.97 21.69
CA LEU A 557 18.54 -34.48 22.02
C LEU A 557 19.20 -33.85 20.79
N TYR A 558 19.20 -34.50 19.63
CA TYR A 558 19.76 -33.95 18.40
C TYR A 558 19.11 -32.62 18.02
N ARG A 559 17.78 -32.53 18.07
CA ARG A 559 17.05 -31.28 17.78
C ARG A 559 17.45 -30.14 18.75
N LYS A 560 17.62 -30.48 20.06
CA LYS A 560 18.04 -29.50 21.08
C LYS A 560 19.51 -29.08 20.91
N MET A 561 20.38 -29.99 20.51
CA MET A 561 21.77 -29.69 20.16
C MET A 561 21.85 -28.74 18.97
N GLU A 562 21.05 -28.97 17.94
CA GLU A 562 20.95 -28.10 16.76
C GLU A 562 20.45 -26.70 17.13
N GLN A 563 19.39 -26.60 17.96
CA GLN A 563 18.85 -25.35 18.47
C GLN A 563 19.83 -24.59 19.39
N ALA A 564 20.71 -25.27 20.08
CA ALA A 564 21.74 -24.70 20.96
C ALA A 564 23.11 -24.53 20.26
N HIS A 565 23.19 -24.78 18.95
CA HIS A 565 24.42 -24.74 18.13
C HIS A 565 25.59 -25.52 18.76
N LEU A 566 25.29 -26.68 19.36
CA LEU A 566 26.29 -27.54 20.00
C LEU A 566 26.90 -28.49 18.98
N SER A 567 28.16 -28.28 18.66
CA SER A 567 29.00 -29.20 17.86
C SER A 567 30.25 -29.62 18.65
N GLU A 568 30.76 -30.78 18.31
CA GLU A 568 32.07 -31.22 18.76
C GLU A 568 33.13 -30.21 18.23
N LYS A 569 33.96 -29.64 19.11
CA LYS A 569 35.06 -28.73 18.70
C LYS A 569 36.21 -29.53 18.14
#